data_3835bebd326a2fab8ef3eae970038f98
#
_entry.id   3835bebd326a2fab8ef3eae970038f98
#
_cell.length_a   1.000
_cell.length_b   1.000
_cell.length_c   1.000
_cell.angle_alpha   90.00
_cell.angle_beta   90.00
_cell.angle_gamma   90.00
#
_symmetry.space_group_name_H-M   'P 1'
#
loop_
_entity.id
_entity.type
_entity.pdbx_description
1 polymer ?
#
loop_
_entity_poly.entity_id
_entity_poly.type
_entity_poly.pdbx_seq_one_letter_code
_entity_poly.pdbx_strand_id
1 'polypeptide(L)' 'MFDFNKEEYETLKNKLMLNDEMSKVFEMKIKGYSIVQISIELNISERTVNRRIKELKKKIMRVL' A
#
# COMPACT_ATOMS: atom_id res chain seq x y z
N MET A 1 4.09 -10.54 -2.97
CA MET A 1 3.38 -10.25 -1.72
C MET A 1 2.16 -9.36 -1.89
N PHE A 2 2.22 -8.39 -2.79
CA PHE A 2 1.06 -7.55 -3.09
C PHE A 2 0.40 -7.99 -4.39
N ASP A 3 0.18 -9.30 -4.51
CA ASP A 3 -0.40 -9.91 -5.71
C ASP A 3 -1.91 -9.95 -5.63
N PHE A 4 -2.51 -8.80 -5.39
CA PHE A 4 -3.94 -8.66 -5.30
C PHE A 4 -4.50 -8.10 -6.59
N ASN A 5 -5.63 -8.62 -7.05
CA ASN A 5 -6.33 -8.03 -8.17
C ASN A 5 -7.14 -6.82 -7.67
N LYS A 6 -7.77 -6.10 -8.60
CA LYS A 6 -8.52 -4.89 -8.27
C LYS A 6 -9.64 -5.16 -7.27
N GLU A 7 -10.33 -6.26 -7.43
CA GLU A 7 -11.44 -6.63 -6.56
C GLU A 7 -10.97 -6.93 -5.14
N GLU A 8 -9.87 -7.67 -5.03
CA GLU A 8 -9.26 -7.95 -3.73
C GLU A 8 -8.77 -6.68 -3.05
N TYR A 9 -8.17 -5.78 -3.83
CA TYR A 9 -7.71 -4.50 -3.33
C TYR A 9 -8.86 -3.70 -2.72
N GLU A 10 -9.98 -3.59 -3.44
CA GLU A 10 -11.14 -2.85 -2.96
C GLU A 10 -11.68 -3.44 -1.66
N THR A 11 -11.76 -4.77 -1.57
CA THR A 11 -12.21 -5.45 -0.37
C THR A 11 -11.29 -5.17 0.82
N LEU A 12 -9.98 -5.28 0.61
CA LEU A 12 -9.01 -5.03 1.67
C LEU A 12 -9.00 -3.56 2.09
N LYS A 13 -9.08 -2.66 1.12
CA LYS A 13 -9.12 -1.23 1.40
C LYS A 13 -10.26 -0.88 2.34
N ASN A 14 -11.43 -1.44 2.10
CA ASN A 14 -12.59 -1.22 2.95
C ASN A 14 -12.40 -1.81 4.35
N LYS A 15 -11.84 -3.01 4.43
CA LYS A 15 -11.61 -3.67 5.72
C LYS A 15 -10.54 -2.98 6.55
N LEU A 16 -9.50 -2.48 5.91
CA LEU A 16 -8.37 -1.87 6.59
C LEU A 16 -8.61 -0.43 7.01
N MET A 17 -9.59 0.22 6.40
CA MET A 17 -9.91 1.62 6.67
C MET A 17 -8.68 2.52 6.59
N LEU A 18 -7.96 2.42 5.47
CA LEU A 18 -6.72 3.14 5.27
C LEU A 18 -6.97 4.63 5.05
N ASN A 19 -6.02 5.47 5.48
CA ASN A 19 -6.03 6.88 5.14
C ASN A 19 -5.59 7.05 3.67
N ASP A 20 -5.65 8.29 3.16
CA ASP A 20 -5.36 8.56 1.75
C ASP A 20 -3.94 8.15 1.35
N GLU A 21 -2.95 8.48 2.16
CA GLU A 21 -1.56 8.14 1.86
C GLU A 21 -1.35 6.63 1.80
N MET A 22 -1.85 5.91 2.79
CA MET A 22 -1.72 4.45 2.83
C MET A 22 -2.47 3.79 1.68
N SER A 23 -3.64 4.31 1.33
CA SER A 23 -4.41 3.81 0.18
C SER A 23 -3.64 3.97 -1.12
N LYS A 24 -2.99 5.11 -1.31
CA LYS A 24 -2.18 5.36 -2.50
C LYS A 24 -0.97 4.45 -2.57
N VAL A 25 -0.27 4.26 -1.45
CA VAL A 25 0.87 3.34 -1.39
C VAL A 25 0.43 1.94 -1.75
N PHE A 26 -0.68 1.48 -1.17
CA PHE A 26 -1.22 0.15 -1.44
C PHE A 26 -1.55 -0.02 -2.93
N GLU A 27 -2.29 0.94 -3.49
CA GLU A 27 -2.67 0.90 -4.90
C GLU A 27 -1.45 0.87 -5.82
N MET A 28 -0.46 1.71 -5.56
CA MET A 28 0.76 1.76 -6.38
C MET A 28 1.55 0.46 -6.29
N LYS A 29 1.64 -0.15 -5.12
CA LYS A 29 2.32 -1.43 -4.98
C LYS A 29 1.62 -2.54 -5.76
N ILE A 30 0.31 -2.55 -5.76
CA ILE A 30 -0.47 -3.51 -6.54
C ILE A 30 -0.22 -3.33 -8.04
N LYS A 31 -0.08 -2.08 -8.48
CA LYS A 31 0.21 -1.76 -9.87
C LYS A 31 1.66 -2.07 -10.28
N GLY A 32 2.50 -2.45 -9.33
CA GLY A 32 3.88 -2.80 -9.60
C GLY A 32 4.87 -1.65 -9.49
N TYR A 33 4.49 -0.54 -8.92
CA TYR A 33 5.40 0.59 -8.73
C TYR A 33 6.52 0.23 -7.77
N SER A 34 7.72 0.72 -8.07
CA SER A 34 8.87 0.56 -7.17
C SER A 34 8.77 1.55 -6.02
N ILE A 35 9.56 1.30 -4.95
CA ILE A 35 9.63 2.20 -3.81
C ILE A 35 10.07 3.60 -4.25
N VAL A 36 11.03 3.67 -5.19
CA VAL A 36 11.51 4.94 -5.72
C VAL A 36 10.38 5.69 -6.43
N GLN A 37 9.63 5.00 -7.27
CA GLN A 37 8.51 5.61 -8.00
C GLN A 37 7.45 6.14 -7.04
N ILE A 38 7.11 5.37 -6.02
CA ILE A 38 6.12 5.77 -5.03
C ILE A 38 6.59 7.00 -4.26
N SER A 39 7.86 7.04 -3.88
CA SER A 39 8.41 8.18 -3.14
C SER A 39 8.33 9.45 -3.97
N ILE A 40 8.62 9.36 -5.27
CA ILE A 40 8.55 10.50 -6.17
C ILE A 40 7.10 10.96 -6.35
N GLU A 41 6.21 10.04 -6.62
CA GLU A 41 4.79 10.35 -6.86
C GLU A 41 4.10 10.98 -5.65
N LEU A 42 4.42 10.49 -4.45
CA LEU A 42 3.80 10.99 -3.22
C LEU A 42 4.62 12.07 -2.54
N ASN A 43 5.79 12.39 -3.09
CA ASN A 43 6.69 13.42 -2.54
C ASN A 43 7.04 13.13 -1.07
N ILE A 44 7.39 11.87 -0.78
CA ILE A 44 7.84 11.43 0.53
C ILE A 44 9.13 10.64 0.36
N SER A 45 9.87 10.43 1.45
CA SER A 45 11.13 9.70 1.37
C SER A 45 10.90 8.21 1.14
N GLU A 46 11.91 7.54 0.57
CA GLU A 46 11.87 6.08 0.40
C GLU A 46 11.75 5.38 1.75
N ARG A 47 12.38 5.93 2.77
CA ARG A 47 12.28 5.41 4.13
C ARG A 47 10.84 5.42 4.62
N THR A 48 10.13 6.52 4.34
CA THR A 48 8.72 6.64 4.71
C THR A 48 7.87 5.62 3.93
N VAL A 49 8.13 5.46 2.63
CA VAL A 49 7.44 4.47 1.81
C VAL A 49 7.63 3.08 2.40
N ASN A 50 8.87 2.71 2.74
CA ASN A 50 9.16 1.41 3.34
C ASN A 50 8.39 1.21 4.65
N ARG A 51 8.33 2.23 5.47
CA ARG A 51 7.60 2.17 6.73
C ARG A 51 6.11 1.93 6.49
N ARG A 52 5.53 2.64 5.52
CA ARG A 52 4.12 2.48 5.17
C ARG A 52 3.82 1.08 4.65
N ILE A 53 4.74 0.53 3.84
CA ILE A 53 4.58 -0.83 3.33
C ILE A 53 4.60 -1.85 4.46
N LYS A 54 5.49 -1.68 5.43
CA LYS A 54 5.53 -2.56 6.60
C LYS A 54 4.24 -2.49 7.40
N GLU A 55 3.71 -1.29 7.59
CA GLU A 55 2.43 -1.10 8.29
C GLU A 55 1.28 -1.79 7.53
N LEU A 56 1.27 -1.66 6.20
CA LEU A 56 0.28 -2.32 5.36
C LEU A 56 0.33 -3.83 5.51
N LYS A 57 1.53 -4.40 5.47
CA LYS A 57 1.70 -5.85 5.63
C LYS A 57 1.13 -6.34 6.95
N LYS A 58 1.40 -5.62 8.02
CA LYS A 58 0.88 -5.97 9.34
C LYS A 58 -0.64 -5.92 9.37
N LYS A 59 -1.21 -4.86 8.80
CA LYS A 59 -2.67 -4.70 8.75
C LYS A 59 -3.33 -5.80 7.92
N ILE A 60 -2.76 -6.11 6.77
CA ILE A 60 -3.29 -7.16 5.89
C ILE A 60 -3.26 -8.51 6.59
N MET A 61 -2.18 -8.82 7.28
CA MET A 61 -2.07 -10.09 7.98
C MET A 61 -3.08 -10.24 9.12
N ARG A 62 -3.51 -9.14 9.71
CA ARG A 62 -4.51 -9.18 10.76
C ARG A 62 -5.91 -9.53 10.26
N VAL A 63 -6.21 -9.21 9.01
CA VAL A 63 -7.54 -9.47 8.45
C VAL A 63 -7.59 -10.72 7.58
N LEU A 64 -6.45 -11.30 7.27
CA LEU A 64 -6.38 -12.57 6.57
C LEU A 64 -6.36 -13.73 7.56
#